data_61764858d78c61c24c826fb771c8fdfa
#
_entry.id   61764858d78c61c24c826fb771c8fdfa
#
_cell.length_a   1.000
_cell.length_b   1.000
_cell.length_c   1.000
_cell.angle_alpha   90.00
_cell.angle_beta   90.00
_cell.angle_gamma   90.00
#
_symmetry.space_group_name_H-M   'P 1'
#
loop_
_entity.id
_entity.type
_entity.pdbx_description
1 polymer ?
#
loop_
_entity_poly.entity_id
_entity_poly.type
_entity_poly.pdbx_seq_one_letter_code
_entity_poly.pdbx_strand_id
1 'polypeptide(L)'
;AMDDPDDPEASYRHRTYLKIACVRHVQHYWDRTFPSNPGVEEMLALTQALIDRKADPKRAEKQAVQFFEHIIIRTDVTPDLEPAIGVADAASKTVFSACCRNPDYDTAEDEDDDDELLPDALEPSYSCASAAAGGMNWQPVEEVDVEARRAFWTWYLDEAIPTTLA
;
A
#
# COMPACT_ATOMS: atom_id res chain seq x y z
N ALA A 1 5.27 6.79 -17.30
CA ALA A 1 4.93 5.69 -18.21
C ALA A 1 3.68 4.90 -17.79
N MET A 2 3.21 5.02 -16.54
CA MET A 2 1.91 4.44 -16.14
C MET A 2 0.74 5.40 -16.34
N ASP A 3 1.02 6.65 -16.63
CA ASP A 3 0.00 7.67 -16.89
C ASP A 3 -0.10 7.94 -18.39
N ASP A 4 -1.24 7.58 -18.95
CA ASP A 4 -1.64 7.92 -20.31
C ASP A 4 -2.70 9.03 -20.21
N PRO A 5 -2.37 10.26 -20.62
CA PRO A 5 -3.32 11.37 -20.58
C PRO A 5 -4.52 11.15 -21.51
N ASP A 6 -4.38 10.30 -22.51
CA ASP A 6 -5.46 9.95 -23.44
C ASP A 6 -6.39 8.86 -22.88
N ASP A 7 -5.95 8.08 -21.85
CA ASP A 7 -6.78 7.10 -21.16
C ASP A 7 -6.58 7.14 -19.61
N PRO A 8 -7.20 8.13 -18.94
CA PRO A 8 -7.10 8.25 -17.50
C PRO A 8 -7.67 7.04 -16.72
N GLU A 9 -8.66 6.34 -17.27
CA GLU A 9 -9.24 5.17 -16.62
C GLU A 9 -8.30 3.97 -16.67
N ALA A 10 -7.61 3.72 -17.79
CA ALA A 10 -6.58 2.69 -17.88
C ALA A 10 -5.42 3.03 -16.94
N SER A 11 -4.97 4.28 -16.92
CA SER A 11 -3.93 4.77 -16.00
C SER A 11 -4.29 4.52 -14.55
N TYR A 12 -5.51 4.88 -14.12
CA TYR A 12 -6.03 4.59 -12.77
C TYR A 12 -5.99 3.08 -12.45
N ARG A 13 -6.45 2.24 -13.38
CA ARG A 13 -6.47 0.78 -13.20
C ARG A 13 -5.07 0.22 -13.04
N HIS A 14 -4.14 0.60 -13.90
CA HIS A 14 -2.75 0.14 -13.85
C HIS A 14 -2.10 0.51 -12.51
N ARG A 15 -2.22 1.76 -12.07
CA ARG A 15 -1.69 2.20 -10.76
C ARG A 15 -2.29 1.39 -9.61
N THR A 16 -3.61 1.20 -9.63
CA THR A 16 -4.30 0.50 -8.55
C THR A 16 -3.96 -1.00 -8.53
N TYR A 17 -3.88 -1.66 -9.69
CA TYR A 17 -3.45 -3.06 -9.77
C TYR A 17 -2.01 -3.26 -9.35
N LEU A 18 -1.11 -2.33 -9.65
CA LEU A 18 0.27 -2.38 -9.17
C LEU A 18 0.31 -2.34 -7.63
N LYS A 19 -0.48 -1.48 -7.00
CA LYS A 19 -0.58 -1.39 -5.54
C LYS A 19 -1.13 -2.69 -4.93
N ILE A 20 -2.15 -3.29 -5.53
CA ILE A 20 -2.65 -4.62 -5.14
C ILE A 20 -1.53 -5.68 -5.26
N ALA A 21 -0.78 -5.68 -6.36
CA ALA A 21 0.32 -6.63 -6.56
C ALA A 21 1.41 -6.47 -5.49
N CYS A 22 1.76 -5.23 -5.09
CA CYS A 22 2.70 -4.97 -4.01
C CYS A 22 2.24 -5.58 -2.68
N VAL A 23 0.97 -5.35 -2.30
CA VAL A 23 0.41 -5.94 -1.07
C VAL A 23 0.43 -7.47 -1.14
N ARG A 24 0.02 -8.06 -2.26
CA ARG A 24 0.05 -9.51 -2.48
C ARG A 24 1.44 -10.11 -2.32
N HIS A 25 2.46 -9.42 -2.82
CA HIS A 25 3.85 -9.89 -2.75
C HIS A 25 4.34 -10.07 -1.30
N VAL A 26 3.91 -9.19 -0.41
CA VAL A 26 4.32 -9.21 1.01
C VAL A 26 3.25 -9.76 1.96
N GLN A 27 2.08 -10.14 1.47
CA GLN A 27 0.95 -10.57 2.29
C GLN A 27 1.28 -11.74 3.22
N HIS A 28 2.22 -12.60 2.84
CA HIS A 28 2.64 -13.73 3.64
C HIS A 28 3.16 -13.36 5.05
N TYR A 29 3.63 -12.11 5.27
CA TYR A 29 3.97 -11.63 6.61
C TYR A 29 2.72 -11.45 7.47
N TRP A 30 1.64 -10.92 6.90
CA TRP A 30 0.35 -10.82 7.57
C TRP A 30 -0.24 -12.19 7.91
N ASP A 31 -0.32 -13.08 6.92
CA ASP A 31 -0.93 -14.41 7.06
C ASP A 31 -0.22 -15.26 8.10
N ARG A 32 1.08 -15.11 8.25
CA ARG A 32 1.89 -15.80 9.26
C ARG A 32 1.63 -15.27 10.66
N THR A 33 1.48 -13.97 10.80
CA THR A 33 1.29 -13.28 12.08
C THR A 33 -0.16 -13.37 12.55
N PHE A 34 -1.11 -13.26 11.63
CA PHE A 34 -2.55 -13.26 11.91
C PHE A 34 -3.29 -14.30 11.04
N PRO A 35 -3.04 -15.61 11.23
CA PRO A 35 -3.43 -16.66 10.28
C PRO A 35 -4.95 -16.83 10.08
N SER A 36 -5.78 -16.25 10.91
CA SER A 36 -7.25 -16.31 10.78
C SER A 36 -7.89 -14.93 10.56
N ASN A 37 -7.09 -13.92 10.29
CA ASN A 37 -7.59 -12.56 10.10
C ASN A 37 -7.69 -12.23 8.61
N PRO A 38 -8.91 -12.12 8.04
CA PRO A 38 -9.10 -11.85 6.63
C PRO A 38 -8.92 -10.37 6.26
N GLY A 39 -8.51 -9.50 7.20
CA GLY A 39 -8.55 -8.05 7.03
C GLY A 39 -7.82 -7.53 5.79
N VAL A 40 -6.64 -8.05 5.48
CA VAL A 40 -5.89 -7.67 4.25
C VAL A 40 -6.67 -8.10 3.00
N GLU A 41 -7.22 -9.31 2.97
CA GLU A 41 -8.06 -9.77 1.85
C GLU A 41 -9.32 -8.91 1.68
N GLU A 42 -9.94 -8.50 2.78
CA GLU A 42 -11.11 -7.62 2.75
C GLU A 42 -10.75 -6.24 2.18
N MET A 43 -9.57 -5.68 2.52
CA MET A 43 -9.09 -4.42 1.94
C MET A 43 -8.80 -4.55 0.44
N LEU A 44 -8.18 -5.64 0.01
CA LEU A 44 -7.92 -5.88 -1.41
C LEU A 44 -9.22 -6.12 -2.20
N ALA A 45 -10.18 -6.85 -1.63
CA ALA A 45 -11.50 -7.03 -2.24
C ALA A 45 -12.27 -5.69 -2.34
N LEU A 46 -12.15 -4.83 -1.32
CA LEU A 46 -12.74 -3.50 -1.32
C LEU A 46 -12.09 -2.61 -2.40
N THR A 47 -10.77 -2.67 -2.53
CA THR A 47 -10.03 -1.99 -3.61
C THR A 47 -10.54 -2.44 -4.99
N GLN A 48 -10.70 -3.74 -5.20
CA GLN A 48 -11.25 -4.26 -6.46
C GLN A 48 -12.68 -3.77 -6.71
N ALA A 49 -13.51 -3.71 -5.67
CA ALA A 49 -14.88 -3.19 -5.78
C ALA A 49 -14.90 -1.69 -6.14
N LEU A 50 -13.92 -0.90 -5.70
CA LEU A 50 -13.74 0.50 -6.10
C LEU A 50 -13.33 0.62 -7.58
N ILE A 51 -12.39 -0.22 -8.05
CA ILE A 51 -12.02 -0.29 -9.47
C ILE A 51 -13.26 -0.56 -10.32
N ASP A 52 -14.07 -1.54 -9.91
CA ASP A 52 -15.29 -1.97 -10.61
C ASP A 52 -16.48 -1.00 -10.42
N ARG A 53 -16.32 0.09 -9.68
CA ARG A 53 -17.38 1.06 -9.32
C ARG A 53 -18.55 0.41 -8.57
N LYS A 54 -18.29 -0.64 -7.78
CA LYS A 54 -19.28 -1.37 -6.97
C LYS A 54 -19.27 -0.97 -5.49
N ALA A 55 -18.29 -0.14 -5.07
CA ALA A 55 -18.18 0.37 -3.72
C ALA A 55 -18.27 1.90 -3.70
N ASP A 56 -18.82 2.44 -2.60
CA ASP A 56 -18.84 3.88 -2.34
C ASP A 56 -17.49 4.31 -1.75
N PRO A 57 -16.78 5.30 -2.34
CA PRO A 57 -15.45 5.71 -1.91
C PRO A 57 -15.41 6.18 -0.46
N LYS A 58 -16.36 7.00 -0.01
CA LYS A 58 -16.36 7.53 1.38
C LYS A 58 -16.55 6.43 2.41
N ARG A 59 -17.38 5.42 2.07
CA ARG A 59 -17.57 4.26 2.94
C ARG A 59 -16.32 3.36 2.96
N ALA A 60 -15.70 3.18 1.81
CA ALA A 60 -14.48 2.39 1.68
C ALA A 60 -13.31 3.01 2.47
N GLU A 61 -13.11 4.31 2.34
CA GLU A 61 -12.14 5.07 3.12
C GLU A 61 -12.33 4.87 4.63
N LYS A 62 -13.55 5.03 5.11
CA LYS A 62 -13.88 4.80 6.52
C LYS A 62 -13.58 3.36 6.97
N GLN A 63 -13.84 2.36 6.12
CA GLN A 63 -13.53 0.97 6.43
C GLN A 63 -12.01 0.74 6.53
N ALA A 64 -11.22 1.34 5.63
CA ALA A 64 -9.77 1.24 5.66
C ALA A 64 -9.17 1.89 6.91
N VAL A 65 -9.64 3.09 7.30
CA VAL A 65 -9.26 3.73 8.58
C VAL A 65 -9.55 2.80 9.75
N GLN A 66 -10.78 2.30 9.85
CA GLN A 66 -11.20 1.43 10.94
C GLN A 66 -10.39 0.14 11.02
N PHE A 67 -10.06 -0.46 9.87
CA PHE A 67 -9.22 -1.65 9.82
C PHE A 67 -7.84 -1.36 10.41
N PHE A 68 -7.15 -0.32 9.95
CA PHE A 68 -5.80 0.00 10.39
C PHE A 68 -5.75 0.45 11.86
N GLU A 69 -6.66 1.33 12.28
CA GLU A 69 -6.77 1.76 13.68
C GLU A 69 -7.01 0.56 14.61
N HIS A 70 -7.85 -0.39 14.21
CA HIS A 70 -8.13 -1.58 15.00
C HIS A 70 -6.87 -2.43 15.21
N ILE A 71 -6.02 -2.55 14.19
CA ILE A 71 -4.75 -3.27 14.31
C ILE A 71 -3.81 -2.55 15.28
N ILE A 72 -3.59 -1.24 15.09
CA ILE A 72 -2.68 -0.45 15.93
C ILE A 72 -3.13 -0.39 17.39
N ILE A 73 -4.43 -0.20 17.65
CA ILE A 73 -4.96 -0.04 19.03
C ILE A 73 -4.94 -1.36 19.78
N ARG A 74 -5.16 -2.49 19.10
CA ARG A 74 -5.29 -3.81 19.75
C ARG A 74 -4.01 -4.64 19.79
N THR A 75 -2.97 -4.16 19.13
CA THR A 75 -1.71 -4.89 19.04
C THR A 75 -0.63 -4.08 19.74
N ASP A 76 0.00 -4.64 20.76
CA ASP A 76 1.25 -4.07 21.27
C ASP A 76 2.31 -4.24 20.18
N VAL A 77 2.67 -3.12 19.54
CA VAL A 77 3.61 -3.12 18.42
C VAL A 77 4.99 -3.49 18.94
N THR A 78 5.44 -4.66 18.53
CA THR A 78 6.79 -5.16 18.79
C THR A 78 7.54 -5.34 17.46
N PRO A 79 8.88 -5.33 17.43
CA PRO A 79 9.64 -5.40 16.18
C PRO A 79 9.29 -6.61 15.29
N ASP A 80 8.93 -7.74 15.88
CA ASP A 80 8.51 -8.94 15.14
C ASP A 80 7.13 -8.81 14.48
N LEU A 81 6.33 -7.83 14.87
CA LEU A 81 5.03 -7.52 14.26
C LEU A 81 5.11 -6.43 13.18
N GLU A 82 6.19 -5.66 13.12
CA GLU A 82 6.34 -4.56 12.16
C GLU A 82 6.10 -4.98 10.71
N PRO A 83 6.59 -6.14 10.22
CA PRO A 83 6.28 -6.57 8.86
C PRO A 83 4.78 -6.73 8.59
N ALA A 84 4.04 -7.34 9.51
CA ALA A 84 2.60 -7.53 9.36
C ALA A 84 1.82 -6.21 9.43
N ILE A 85 2.27 -5.29 10.29
CA ILE A 85 1.71 -3.93 10.38
C ILE A 85 1.97 -3.15 9.09
N GLY A 86 3.16 -3.27 8.51
CA GLY A 86 3.49 -2.68 7.21
C GLY A 86 2.57 -3.19 6.09
N VAL A 87 2.21 -4.48 6.11
CA VAL A 87 1.23 -5.04 5.16
C VAL A 87 -0.17 -4.46 5.39
N ALA A 88 -0.60 -4.31 6.64
CA ALA A 88 -1.90 -3.72 6.97
C ALA A 88 -1.99 -2.24 6.54
N ASP A 89 -0.92 -1.47 6.77
CA ASP A 89 -0.78 -0.09 6.33
C ASP A 89 -0.86 0.00 4.80
N ALA A 90 -0.08 -0.81 4.09
CA ALA A 90 -0.11 -0.88 2.64
C ALA A 90 -1.49 -1.22 2.08
N ALA A 91 -2.19 -2.17 2.70
CA ALA A 91 -3.54 -2.56 2.28
C ALA A 91 -4.55 -1.42 2.47
N SER A 92 -4.47 -0.68 3.58
CA SER A 92 -5.30 0.50 3.85
C SER A 92 -5.01 1.63 2.86
N LYS A 93 -3.74 1.95 2.62
CA LYS A 93 -3.30 2.96 1.64
C LYS A 93 -3.74 2.60 0.22
N THR A 94 -3.78 1.31 -0.11
CA THR A 94 -4.27 0.85 -1.42
C THR A 94 -5.76 1.18 -1.60
N VAL A 95 -6.57 1.05 -0.55
CA VAL A 95 -7.99 1.49 -0.58
C VAL A 95 -8.07 3.00 -0.73
N PHE A 96 -7.33 3.80 0.04
CA PHE A 96 -7.33 5.27 -0.06
C PHE A 96 -6.98 5.72 -1.47
N SER A 97 -5.90 5.19 -2.03
CA SER A 97 -5.49 5.48 -3.40
C SER A 97 -6.57 5.12 -4.42
N ALA A 98 -7.29 4.01 -4.22
CA ALA A 98 -8.37 3.59 -5.11
C ALA A 98 -9.63 4.48 -4.99
N CYS A 99 -9.81 5.19 -3.88
CA CYS A 99 -10.89 6.18 -3.73
C CYS A 99 -10.69 7.38 -4.66
N CYS A 100 -9.45 7.71 -5.03
CA CYS A 100 -9.06 8.87 -5.83
C CYS A 100 -8.70 8.43 -7.25
N ARG A 101 -9.51 8.85 -8.23
CA ARG A 101 -9.27 8.51 -9.64
C ARG A 101 -8.36 9.50 -10.35
N ASN A 102 -8.24 10.72 -9.80
CA ASN A 102 -7.36 11.75 -10.32
C ASN A 102 -5.96 11.61 -9.67
N PRO A 103 -4.87 11.49 -10.44
CA PRO A 103 -3.52 11.44 -9.89
C PRO A 103 -3.07 12.75 -9.25
N ASP A 104 -3.69 13.87 -9.61
CA ASP A 104 -3.30 15.21 -9.15
C ASP A 104 -3.98 15.62 -7.82
N TYR A 105 -4.69 14.70 -7.17
CA TYR A 105 -5.41 15.04 -5.93
C TYR A 105 -4.49 15.37 -4.74
N ASP A 106 -3.26 14.85 -4.76
CA ASP A 106 -2.29 15.04 -3.68
C ASP A 106 -1.51 16.37 -3.79
N THR A 107 -1.61 17.05 -4.94
CA THR A 107 -0.78 18.23 -5.21
C THR A 107 -1.54 19.55 -5.08
N ALA A 108 -2.85 19.52 -4.83
CA ALA A 108 -3.70 20.68 -5.10
C ALA A 108 -4.08 21.55 -3.91
N GLU A 109 -3.91 21.15 -2.65
CA GLU A 109 -4.56 21.87 -1.55
C GLU A 109 -3.69 22.33 -0.38
N ASP A 110 -2.44 21.89 -0.23
CA ASP A 110 -1.56 22.39 0.84
C ASP A 110 -0.18 22.78 0.31
N GLU A 111 -0.03 24.05 -0.09
CA GLU A 111 1.26 24.61 -0.52
C GLU A 111 2.31 24.71 0.61
N ASP A 112 1.94 24.42 1.86
CA ASP A 112 2.79 24.75 3.01
C ASP A 112 3.61 23.56 3.57
N ASP A 113 3.43 22.32 3.09
CA ASP A 113 4.02 21.15 3.78
C ASP A 113 4.59 20.02 2.88
N ASP A 114 4.77 20.25 1.58
CA ASP A 114 5.31 19.26 0.64
C ASP A 114 6.72 18.76 1.00
N ASP A 115 7.49 19.54 1.72
CA ASP A 115 8.86 19.20 2.16
C ASP A 115 8.87 18.21 3.35
N GLU A 116 7.77 18.04 4.07
CA GLU A 116 7.64 17.13 5.21
C GLU A 116 6.99 15.78 4.86
N LEU A 117 6.28 15.69 3.74
CA LEU A 117 5.68 14.44 3.28
C LEU A 117 6.73 13.56 2.60
N LEU A 118 7.26 12.62 3.37
CA LEU A 118 8.09 11.56 2.80
C LEU A 118 7.25 10.74 1.82
N PRO A 119 7.79 10.33 0.66
CA PRO A 119 7.10 9.49 -0.33
C PRO A 119 6.46 8.24 0.27
N ASP A 120 7.07 7.67 1.31
CA ASP A 120 6.58 6.51 2.05
C ASP A 120 5.31 6.77 2.86
N ALA A 121 4.93 8.02 3.12
CA ALA A 121 3.68 8.33 3.81
C ALA A 121 2.44 8.06 2.93
N LEU A 122 2.56 8.15 1.61
CA LEU A 122 1.44 8.12 0.68
C LEU A 122 1.38 6.85 -0.18
N GLU A 123 2.51 6.20 -0.47
CA GLU A 123 2.57 5.11 -1.41
C GLU A 123 2.63 3.72 -0.75
N PRO A 124 1.66 2.82 -1.05
CA PRO A 124 1.64 1.46 -0.49
C PRO A 124 2.91 0.65 -0.75
N SER A 125 3.61 0.90 -1.86
CA SER A 125 4.86 0.22 -2.20
C SER A 125 5.97 0.45 -1.18
N TYR A 126 6.04 1.63 -0.55
CA TYR A 126 7.01 1.89 0.51
C TYR A 126 6.69 1.12 1.79
N SER A 127 5.41 1.02 2.18
CA SER A 127 5.00 0.19 3.31
C SER A 127 5.26 -1.30 3.05
N CYS A 128 5.09 -1.75 1.79
CA CYS A 128 5.46 -3.11 1.38
C CYS A 128 6.97 -3.35 1.44
N ALA A 129 7.79 -2.40 0.97
CA ALA A 129 9.25 -2.48 1.06
C ALA A 129 9.73 -2.50 2.51
N SER A 130 9.07 -1.73 3.39
CA SER A 130 9.32 -1.74 4.84
C SER A 130 8.94 -3.08 5.47
N ALA A 131 7.80 -3.65 5.10
CA ALA A 131 7.39 -4.98 5.54
C ALA A 131 8.41 -6.05 5.11
N ALA A 132 8.91 -6.00 3.87
CA ALA A 132 9.92 -6.92 3.37
C ALA A 132 11.25 -6.80 4.15
N ALA A 133 11.62 -5.58 4.53
CA ALA A 133 12.85 -5.28 5.27
C ALA A 133 12.75 -5.56 6.78
N GLY A 134 11.56 -5.84 7.30
CA GLY A 134 11.35 -6.02 8.73
C GLY A 134 11.44 -4.74 9.54
N GLY A 135 11.36 -3.56 8.89
CA GLY A 135 11.45 -2.28 9.59
C GLY A 135 11.30 -1.08 8.67
N MET A 136 11.06 0.08 9.26
CA MET A 136 10.74 1.33 8.55
C MET A 136 11.99 1.99 7.92
N ASN A 137 11.77 2.92 6.99
CA ASN A 137 12.85 3.55 6.23
C ASN A 137 13.79 4.44 7.08
N TRP A 138 13.29 4.96 8.19
CA TRP A 138 14.07 5.82 9.11
C TRP A 138 14.82 5.04 10.19
N GLN A 139 14.62 3.71 10.28
CA GLN A 139 15.38 2.90 11.22
C GLN A 139 16.84 2.74 10.76
N PRO A 140 17.78 2.55 11.70
CA PRO A 140 19.17 2.29 11.38
C PRO A 140 19.31 1.11 10.43
N VAL A 141 20.26 1.21 9.51
CA VAL A 141 20.53 0.16 8.48
C VAL A 141 20.82 -1.21 9.11
N GLU A 142 21.41 -1.19 10.31
CA GLU A 142 21.78 -2.38 11.07
C GLU A 142 20.55 -3.12 11.66
N GLU A 143 19.40 -2.45 11.73
CA GLU A 143 18.16 -3.00 12.29
C GLU A 143 17.20 -3.53 11.23
N VAL A 144 17.52 -3.34 9.95
CA VAL A 144 16.65 -3.72 8.82
C VAL A 144 17.35 -4.64 7.84
N ASP A 145 16.61 -5.50 7.15
CA ASP A 145 17.11 -6.33 6.06
C ASP A 145 17.16 -5.53 4.75
N VAL A 146 18.30 -4.89 4.50
CA VAL A 146 18.57 -4.09 3.29
C VAL A 146 18.46 -4.92 2.01
N GLU A 147 18.89 -6.19 2.06
CA GLU A 147 18.85 -7.07 0.89
C GLU A 147 17.41 -7.47 0.55
N ALA A 148 16.57 -7.74 1.54
CA ALA A 148 15.15 -8.00 1.32
C ALA A 148 14.45 -6.76 0.75
N ARG A 149 14.78 -5.55 1.24
CA ARG A 149 14.28 -4.28 0.67
C ARG A 149 14.70 -4.10 -0.78
N ARG A 150 15.97 -4.37 -1.08
CA ARG A 150 16.50 -4.30 -2.46
C ARG A 150 15.81 -5.32 -3.36
N ALA A 151 15.61 -6.55 -2.89
CA ALA A 151 14.92 -7.60 -3.63
C ALA A 151 13.47 -7.19 -3.96
N PHE A 152 12.76 -6.58 -3.00
CA PHE A 152 11.41 -6.04 -3.26
C PHE A 152 11.42 -5.00 -4.38
N TRP A 153 12.33 -4.01 -4.34
CA TRP A 153 12.39 -2.97 -5.36
C TRP A 153 12.84 -3.51 -6.73
N THR A 154 13.71 -4.52 -6.76
CA THR A 154 14.09 -5.20 -7.99
C THR A 154 12.88 -5.90 -8.60
N TRP A 155 12.14 -6.69 -7.82
CA TRP A 155 10.89 -7.31 -8.26
C TRP A 155 9.86 -6.26 -8.73
N TYR A 156 9.72 -5.15 -8.01
CA TYR A 156 8.79 -4.08 -8.35
C TYR A 156 9.07 -3.50 -9.74
N LEU A 157 10.34 -3.22 -10.05
CA LEU A 157 10.76 -2.64 -11.33
C LEU A 157 10.75 -3.65 -12.48
N ASP A 158 11.23 -4.87 -12.23
CA ASP A 158 11.51 -5.85 -13.27
C ASP A 158 10.30 -6.76 -13.58
N GLU A 159 9.38 -6.92 -12.62
CA GLU A 159 8.24 -7.83 -12.76
C GLU A 159 6.89 -7.15 -12.56
N ALA A 160 6.69 -6.43 -11.43
CA ALA A 160 5.38 -5.91 -11.07
C ALA A 160 4.90 -4.84 -12.06
N ILE A 161 5.73 -3.85 -12.38
CA ILE A 161 5.38 -2.81 -13.35
C ILE A 161 5.12 -3.40 -14.74
N PRO A 162 6.02 -4.20 -15.35
CA PRO A 162 5.77 -4.78 -16.67
C PRO A 162 4.51 -5.64 -16.73
N THR A 163 4.27 -6.46 -15.68
CA THR A 163 3.09 -7.34 -15.63
C THR A 163 1.78 -6.56 -15.55
N THR A 164 1.79 -5.43 -14.84
CA THR A 164 0.58 -4.61 -14.68
C THR A 164 0.24 -3.82 -15.94
N LEU A 165 1.25 -3.53 -16.78
CA LEU A 165 1.09 -2.81 -18.04
C LEU A 165 0.77 -3.71 -19.26
N ALA A 166 0.87 -5.03 -19.11
CA ALA A 166 0.61 -6.01 -20.16
C ALA A 166 -0.88 -6.32 -20.32
#